data_35709255dffc6531d8ce3a546df9e66f
#
_entry.id   35709255dffc6531d8ce3a546df9e66f
#
_cell.length_a   1.000
_cell.length_b   1.000
_cell.length_c   1.000
_cell.angle_alpha   90.00
_cell.angle_beta   90.00
_cell.angle_gamma   90.00
#
_symmetry.space_group_name_H-M   'P 1'
#
loop_
_entity.id
_entity.type
_entity.pdbx_description
1 polymer ?
#
loop_
_entity_poly.entity_id
_entity_poly.type
_entity_poly.pdbx_seq_one_letter_code
_entity_poly.pdbx_strand_id
1 'polypeptide(L)'
;IPAKVWLCLGGFAYDALQRVPAFAQAMSRPRRPFGHGVEVPVDLGTIPGTVLCSFHPSQQNVFTGRLTAAMFDEVLARARELLSLP
;
A
#
# COMPACT_ATOMS: atom_id res chain seq x y z
N ILE A 1 -0.66 18.15 7.01
CA ILE A 1 -1.64 17.69 6.00
C ILE A 1 -1.83 16.18 6.16
N PRO A 2 -3.06 15.71 6.28
CA PRO A 2 -3.30 14.28 6.41
C PRO A 2 -2.87 13.54 5.13
N ALA A 3 -2.23 12.39 5.28
CA ALA A 3 -1.85 11.58 4.15
C ALA A 3 -3.09 10.88 3.56
N LYS A 4 -3.12 10.73 2.24
CA LYS A 4 -4.18 10.01 1.52
C LYS A 4 -3.73 8.61 1.09
N VAL A 5 -2.44 8.39 0.95
CA VAL A 5 -1.90 7.13 0.46
C VAL A 5 -0.77 6.69 1.37
N TRP A 6 -0.81 5.44 1.79
CA TRP A 6 0.25 4.80 2.54
C TRP A 6 0.81 3.67 1.70
N LEU A 7 2.04 3.82 1.25
CA LEU A 7 2.69 2.83 0.41
C LEU A 7 3.45 1.85 1.30
N CYS A 8 3.01 0.60 1.31
CA CYS A 8 3.65 -0.47 2.07
C CYS A 8 4.57 -1.26 1.16
N LEU A 9 5.88 -1.18 1.43
CA LEU A 9 6.89 -1.91 0.66
C LEU A 9 7.15 -3.25 1.35
N GLY A 10 6.56 -4.31 0.81
CA GLY A 10 6.71 -5.66 1.31
C GLY A 10 5.65 -6.07 2.31
N GLY A 11 5.48 -7.39 2.46
CA GLY A 11 4.48 -7.95 3.36
C GLY A 11 4.75 -7.62 4.83
N PHE A 12 6.02 -7.50 5.21
CA PHE A 12 6.38 -7.15 6.57
C PHE A 12 5.86 -5.75 6.93
N ALA A 13 6.01 -4.79 6.02
CA ALA A 13 5.52 -3.43 6.23
C ALA A 13 3.99 -3.40 6.32
N TYR A 14 3.31 -4.18 5.49
CA TYR A 14 1.86 -4.28 5.51
C TYR A 14 1.37 -4.87 6.81
N ASP A 15 1.99 -5.95 7.28
CA ASP A 15 1.63 -6.57 8.55
C ASP A 15 1.85 -5.61 9.72
N ALA A 16 2.97 -4.88 9.71
CA ALA A 16 3.27 -3.91 10.75
C ALA A 16 2.22 -2.79 10.79
N LEU A 17 1.79 -2.30 9.63
CA LEU A 17 0.77 -1.25 9.54
C LEU A 17 -0.54 -1.72 10.16
N GLN A 18 -0.93 -2.97 9.92
CA GLN A 18 -2.17 -3.52 10.44
C GLN A 18 -2.18 -3.63 11.97
N ARG A 19 -1.01 -3.56 12.61
CA ARG A 19 -0.90 -3.59 14.07
C ARG A 19 -1.00 -2.21 14.70
N VAL A 20 -0.91 -1.15 13.91
CA VAL A 20 -1.13 0.21 14.41
C VAL A 20 -2.61 0.36 14.71
N PRO A 21 -3.02 0.71 15.96
CA PRO A 21 -4.44 0.70 16.35
C PRO A 21 -5.35 1.51 15.44
N ALA A 22 -4.90 2.68 15.00
CA ALA A 22 -5.70 3.52 14.10
C ALA A 22 -6.02 2.80 12.79
N PHE A 23 -5.04 2.09 12.21
CA PHE A 23 -5.26 1.34 10.97
C PHE A 23 -6.03 0.05 11.23
N ALA A 24 -5.76 -0.63 12.34
CA ALA A 24 -6.49 -1.84 12.69
C ALA A 24 -8.00 -1.58 12.78
N GLN A 25 -8.39 -0.42 13.28
CA GLN A 25 -9.79 -0.04 13.39
C GLN A 25 -10.37 0.49 12.08
N ALA A 26 -9.55 1.14 11.27
CA ALA A 26 -10.00 1.79 10.03
C ALA A 26 -10.11 0.83 8.84
N MET A 27 -9.40 -0.29 8.88
CA MET A 27 -9.40 -1.26 7.80
C MET A 27 -10.56 -2.23 7.92
N SER A 28 -11.27 -2.45 6.81
CA SER A 28 -12.41 -3.37 6.80
C SER A 28 -11.98 -4.83 6.94
N ARG A 29 -12.91 -5.67 7.37
CA ARG A 29 -12.71 -7.11 7.49
C ARG A 29 -13.58 -7.85 6.48
N PRO A 30 -13.14 -9.02 5.98
CA PRO A 30 -11.85 -9.65 6.26
C PRO A 30 -10.69 -8.86 5.66
N ARG A 31 -9.49 -9.01 6.24
CA ARG A 31 -8.30 -8.34 5.75
C ARG A 31 -7.92 -8.87 4.38
N ARG A 32 -7.54 -7.97 3.47
CA ARG A 32 -7.00 -8.38 2.18
C ARG A 32 -5.59 -8.91 2.37
N PRO A 33 -5.25 -10.05 1.75
CA PRO A 33 -3.88 -10.52 1.81
C PRO A 33 -2.93 -9.57 1.09
N PHE A 34 -1.66 -9.59 1.48
CA PHE A 34 -0.64 -8.81 0.81
C PHE A 34 -0.47 -9.28 -0.63
N GLY A 35 -0.28 -8.35 -1.52
CA GLY A 35 0.05 -8.62 -2.90
C GLY A 35 0.51 -7.34 -3.58
N HIS A 36 1.29 -7.47 -4.65
CA HIS A 36 1.74 -6.31 -5.40
C HIS A 36 0.55 -5.61 -6.06
N GLY A 37 0.43 -4.31 -5.83
CA GLY A 37 -0.66 -3.51 -6.39
C GLY A 37 -1.97 -3.60 -5.63
N VAL A 38 -2.03 -4.34 -4.52
CA VAL A 38 -3.26 -4.44 -3.72
C VAL A 38 -3.54 -3.09 -3.08
N GLU A 39 -4.80 -2.66 -3.17
CA GLU A 39 -5.29 -1.41 -2.57
C GLU A 39 -6.27 -1.73 -1.48
N VAL A 40 -6.10 -1.13 -0.31
CA VAL A 40 -6.98 -1.31 0.83
C VAL A 40 -7.51 0.05 1.26
N PRO A 41 -8.82 0.29 1.11
CA PRO A 41 -9.38 1.56 1.57
C PRO A 41 -9.35 1.65 3.09
N VAL A 42 -9.03 2.84 3.60
CA VAL A 42 -9.05 3.11 5.04
C VAL A 42 -9.76 4.42 5.30
N ASP A 43 -10.45 4.50 6.43
CA ASP A 43 -11.11 5.71 6.89
C ASP A 43 -10.60 6.04 8.29
N LEU A 44 -9.74 7.06 8.36
CA LEU A 44 -9.13 7.49 9.61
C LEU A 44 -9.91 8.64 10.26
N GLY A 45 -11.12 8.92 9.76
CA GLY A 45 -12.04 9.89 10.38
C GLY A 45 -11.94 11.30 9.81
N THR A 46 -10.85 11.67 9.17
CA THR A 46 -10.67 13.00 8.58
C THR A 46 -10.92 13.00 7.09
N ILE A 47 -10.18 12.16 6.37
CA ILE A 47 -10.37 11.95 4.93
C ILE A 47 -10.20 10.47 4.63
N PRO A 48 -10.90 9.97 3.60
CA PRO A 48 -10.66 8.61 3.14
C PRO A 48 -9.28 8.51 2.52
N GLY A 49 -8.62 7.37 2.73
CA GLY A 49 -7.31 7.10 2.20
C GLY A 49 -7.20 5.68 1.67
N THR A 50 -6.04 5.35 1.15
CA THR A 50 -5.76 4.04 0.57
C THR A 50 -4.39 3.55 1.02
N VAL A 51 -4.34 2.30 1.49
CA VAL A 51 -3.09 1.58 1.68
C VAL A 51 -2.79 0.86 0.37
N LEU A 52 -1.65 1.16 -0.22
CA LEU A 52 -1.23 0.59 -1.50
C LEU A 52 0.00 -0.27 -1.26
N CYS A 53 -0.07 -1.52 -1.68
CA CYS A 53 1.01 -2.49 -1.43
C CYS A 53 1.88 -2.66 -2.66
N SER A 54 3.19 -2.82 -2.43
CA SER A 54 4.15 -3.13 -3.47
C SER A 54 5.12 -4.19 -2.96
N PHE A 55 5.64 -5.02 -3.85
CA PHE A 55 6.79 -5.84 -3.52
C PHE A 55 7.93 -4.92 -3.09
N HIS A 56 8.67 -5.37 -2.08
CA HIS A 56 9.82 -4.62 -1.59
C HIS A 56 10.90 -4.56 -2.69
N PRO A 57 11.44 -3.36 -3.00
CA PRO A 57 12.48 -3.23 -4.04
C PRO A 57 13.83 -3.72 -3.51
N SER A 58 13.89 -4.99 -3.13
CA SER A 58 15.11 -5.62 -2.67
C SER A 58 15.89 -6.18 -3.85
N GLN A 59 17.19 -6.37 -3.66
CA GLN A 59 18.05 -6.96 -4.66
C GLN A 59 17.53 -8.33 -5.12
N GLN A 60 17.04 -9.14 -4.19
CA GLN A 60 16.51 -10.46 -4.50
C GLN A 60 15.27 -10.37 -5.39
N ASN A 61 14.34 -9.49 -5.07
CA ASN A 61 13.12 -9.33 -5.86
C ASN A 61 13.41 -8.81 -7.27
N VAL A 62 14.40 -7.95 -7.41
CA VAL A 62 14.81 -7.42 -8.72
C VAL A 62 15.49 -8.51 -9.54
N PHE A 63 16.44 -9.24 -8.95
CA PHE A 63 17.18 -10.29 -9.67
C PHE A 63 16.30 -11.46 -10.08
N THR A 64 15.30 -11.83 -9.28
CA THR A 64 14.41 -12.94 -9.62
C THR A 64 13.28 -12.52 -10.56
N GLY A 65 13.21 -11.23 -10.92
CA GLY A 65 12.13 -10.71 -11.76
C GLY A 65 10.79 -10.60 -11.07
N ARG A 66 10.72 -10.82 -9.77
CA ARG A 66 9.48 -10.66 -9.00
C ARG A 66 9.01 -9.21 -9.02
N LEU A 67 9.97 -8.27 -8.96
CA LEU A 67 9.67 -6.85 -9.10
C LEU A 67 10.50 -6.28 -10.25
N THR A 68 9.82 -5.81 -11.28
CA THR A 68 10.45 -5.10 -12.39
C THR A 68 10.32 -3.59 -12.19
N ALA A 69 11.17 -2.82 -12.90
CA ALA A 69 11.05 -1.36 -12.87
C ALA A 69 9.66 -0.90 -13.34
N ALA A 70 9.12 -1.54 -14.37
CA ALA A 70 7.79 -1.21 -14.89
C ALA A 70 6.71 -1.46 -13.83
N MET A 71 6.81 -2.58 -13.10
CA MET A 71 5.84 -2.90 -12.04
C MET A 71 5.87 -1.85 -10.93
N PHE A 72 7.07 -1.42 -10.53
CA PHE A 72 7.21 -0.41 -9.49
C PHE A 72 6.71 0.96 -9.98
N ASP A 73 7.00 1.31 -11.23
CA ASP A 73 6.51 2.55 -11.84
C ASP A 73 4.99 2.57 -11.89
N GLU A 74 4.35 1.44 -12.17
CA GLU A 74 2.88 1.33 -12.17
C GLU A 74 2.29 1.61 -10.79
N VAL A 75 2.92 1.09 -9.73
CA VAL A 75 2.48 1.35 -8.36
C VAL A 75 2.61 2.83 -8.03
N LEU A 76 3.73 3.45 -8.39
CA LEU A 76 3.93 4.87 -8.14
C LEU A 76 2.95 5.73 -8.94
N ALA A 77 2.65 5.33 -10.19
CA ALA A 77 1.65 6.02 -11.01
C ALA A 77 0.26 5.90 -10.37
N ARG A 78 -0.08 4.73 -9.84
CA ARG A 78 -1.35 4.54 -9.15
C ARG A 78 -1.44 5.40 -7.88
N ALA A 79 -0.34 5.48 -7.12
CA ALA A 79 -0.30 6.35 -5.94
C ALA A 79 -0.58 7.81 -6.34
N ARG A 80 0.01 8.26 -7.44
CA ARG A 80 -0.22 9.61 -7.95
C ARG A 80 -1.67 9.82 -8.34
N GLU A 81 -2.29 8.85 -9.01
CA GLU A 81 -3.72 8.92 -9.35
C GLU A 81 -4.58 9.06 -8.11
N LEU A 82 -4.32 8.22 -7.09
CA LEU A 82 -5.07 8.25 -5.84
C LEU A 82 -4.94 9.60 -5.14
N LEU A 83 -3.77 10.22 -5.21
CA LEU A 83 -3.54 11.54 -4.59
C LEU A 83 -4.28 12.66 -5.31
N SER A 84 -4.60 12.49 -6.58
CA SER A 84 -5.31 13.51 -7.36
C SER A 84 -6.83 13.35 -7.33
N LEU A 85 -7.36 12.31 -6.71
CA LEU A 85 -8.81 12.16 -6.53
C LEU A 85 -9.33 13.18 -5.52
N PRO A 86 -10.55 13.70 -5.73
CA PRO A 86 -11.20 14.64 -4.79
C PRO A 86 -11.42 14.02 -3.42
#